data_cfa5c20c7438d5d438d2366cbe35a14c
#
_entry.id   cfa5c20c7438d5d438d2366cbe35a14c
#
_cell.length_a   1.000
_cell.length_b   1.000
_cell.length_c   1.000
_cell.angle_alpha   90.00
_cell.angle_beta   90.00
_cell.angle_gamma   90.00
#
_symmetry.space_group_name_H-M   'P 1'
#
loop_
_entity.id
_entity.type
_entity.pdbx_description
1 polymer ?
#
loop_
_entity_poly.entity_id
_entity_poly.type
_entity_poly.pdbx_seq_one_letter_code
_entity_poly.pdbx_strand_id
1 'polypeptide(L)'
;MGPAQLAEVLRRLPLQTHPDLLVGFDTRDDAGVIRVSGQPGLALVQTVDFFTPVVDDPYSYGAIAAANALSDVYAMGGRPITVMNIACFDPEAAPAEIWAQILVGMADKCAEAGAVVVGGHSVEDREPKFGLSVTGIVEEGKVFANTAARPGDRLFLGKPLGTGIASTAAKFDKASADEIAAATASMARLNREAMEFAHAAGVRCATDVTGFGLVGHLLNIARGSGVKVVVQASKLPILPGVERMVAENCLTGGSRKNREAAGGMFVCDNGVPGWLVEAAFDPQTSGGLACCSQTEIQGSAEIGWIEPGEPGFVLLP
;
A
#
# COMPACT_ATOMS: atom_id res chain seq x y z
N MET A 1 -4.85 13.19 -6.55
CA MET A 1 -5.99 13.68 -5.71
C MET A 1 -5.60 13.48 -4.25
N GLY A 2 -5.96 14.41 -3.36
CA GLY A 2 -5.67 14.22 -1.93
C GLY A 2 -6.75 13.36 -1.24
N PRO A 3 -6.45 12.72 -0.07
CA PRO A 3 -7.40 11.86 0.62
C PRO A 3 -8.74 12.53 0.94
N ALA A 4 -8.73 13.79 1.34
CA ALA A 4 -9.94 14.55 1.66
C ALA A 4 -10.83 14.80 0.42
N GLN A 5 -10.23 15.11 -0.73
CA GLN A 5 -10.96 15.33 -1.98
C GLN A 5 -11.59 14.02 -2.48
N LEU A 6 -10.84 12.91 -2.42
CA LEU A 6 -11.37 11.59 -2.78
C LEU A 6 -12.55 11.22 -1.89
N ALA A 7 -12.43 11.38 -0.58
CA ALA A 7 -13.49 11.08 0.38
C ALA A 7 -14.75 11.95 0.14
N GLU A 8 -14.60 13.19 -0.32
CA GLU A 8 -15.74 14.05 -0.68
C GLU A 8 -16.49 13.54 -1.92
N VAL A 9 -15.76 13.09 -2.93
CA VAL A 9 -16.36 12.51 -4.14
C VAL A 9 -17.07 11.21 -3.82
N LEU A 10 -16.40 10.30 -3.08
CA LEU A 10 -16.94 8.98 -2.73
C LEU A 10 -18.19 9.07 -1.84
N ARG A 11 -18.32 10.09 -0.98
CA ARG A 11 -19.54 10.31 -0.17
C ARG A 11 -20.80 10.54 -0.99
N ARG A 12 -20.68 10.87 -2.27
CA ARG A 12 -21.82 11.05 -3.19
C ARG A 12 -22.26 9.77 -3.87
N LEU A 13 -21.46 8.69 -3.75
CA LEU A 13 -21.85 7.39 -4.28
C LEU A 13 -22.89 6.74 -3.36
N PRO A 14 -23.98 6.17 -3.93
CA PRO A 14 -24.91 5.39 -3.13
C PRO A 14 -24.21 4.14 -2.61
N LEU A 15 -24.32 3.90 -1.30
CA LEU A 15 -23.87 2.66 -0.71
C LEU A 15 -24.69 1.51 -1.29
N GLN A 16 -24.00 0.52 -1.86
CA GLN A 16 -24.60 -0.70 -2.33
C GLN A 16 -24.50 -1.76 -1.23
N THR A 17 -25.62 -2.36 -0.91
CA THR A 17 -25.70 -3.50 0.02
C THR A 17 -26.04 -4.76 -0.75
N HIS A 18 -25.31 -5.83 -0.51
CA HIS A 18 -25.58 -7.15 -1.08
C HIS A 18 -25.33 -8.21 0.00
N PRO A 19 -26.16 -9.27 0.12
CA PRO A 19 -25.96 -10.30 1.15
C PRO A 19 -24.61 -11.01 1.05
N ASP A 20 -24.02 -11.07 -0.13
CA ASP A 20 -22.71 -11.69 -0.37
C ASP A 20 -21.54 -10.71 -0.27
N LEU A 21 -21.78 -9.39 -0.15
CA LEU A 21 -20.71 -8.41 0.02
C LEU A 21 -20.15 -8.52 1.45
N LEU A 22 -18.87 -8.87 1.59
CA LEU A 22 -18.18 -8.99 2.88
C LEU A 22 -17.44 -7.70 3.23
N VAL A 23 -16.76 -7.09 2.23
CA VAL A 23 -16.03 -5.84 2.38
C VAL A 23 -16.35 -4.96 1.18
N GLY A 24 -16.90 -3.77 1.43
CA GLY A 24 -17.20 -2.75 0.43
C GLY A 24 -16.25 -1.55 0.55
N PHE A 25 -16.53 -0.48 -0.20
CA PHE A 25 -15.69 0.73 -0.19
C PHE A 25 -15.92 1.64 1.04
N ASP A 26 -16.93 1.37 1.84
CA ASP A 26 -17.33 2.17 3.02
C ASP A 26 -16.36 2.03 4.20
N THR A 27 -15.73 0.87 4.36
CA THR A 27 -14.75 0.57 5.41
C THR A 27 -13.32 1.01 5.04
N ARG A 28 -13.10 1.45 3.79
CA ARG A 28 -11.80 1.92 3.28
C ARG A 28 -10.71 0.86 3.38
N ASP A 29 -11.09 -0.38 3.21
CA ASP A 29 -10.17 -1.48 3.01
C ASP A 29 -9.50 -1.39 1.63
N ASP A 30 -8.45 -2.16 1.42
CA ASP A 30 -7.60 -2.07 0.23
C ASP A 30 -8.27 -2.67 -1.01
N ALA A 31 -9.17 -3.65 -0.83
CA ALA A 31 -9.95 -4.25 -1.93
C ALA A 31 -11.38 -4.61 -1.52
N GLY A 32 -12.27 -4.74 -2.51
CA GLY A 32 -13.61 -5.30 -2.33
C GLY A 32 -13.57 -6.81 -2.17
N VAL A 33 -14.40 -7.36 -1.25
CA VAL A 33 -14.51 -8.80 -1.01
C VAL A 33 -15.96 -9.25 -1.11
N ILE A 34 -16.24 -10.23 -1.96
CA ILE A 34 -17.58 -10.76 -2.18
C ILE A 34 -17.59 -12.30 -2.17
N ARG A 35 -18.57 -12.93 -1.52
CA ARG A 35 -18.74 -14.38 -1.54
C ARG A 35 -18.95 -14.92 -2.94
N VAL A 36 -18.40 -16.10 -3.21
CA VAL A 36 -18.67 -16.82 -4.45
C VAL A 36 -19.96 -17.62 -4.29
N SER A 37 -20.99 -17.23 -5.03
CA SER A 37 -22.28 -17.94 -5.01
C SER A 37 -22.09 -19.42 -5.34
N GLY A 38 -22.67 -20.30 -4.52
CA GLY A 38 -22.55 -21.75 -4.67
C GLY A 38 -21.22 -22.36 -4.22
N GLN A 39 -20.31 -21.58 -3.63
CA GLN A 39 -19.02 -22.04 -3.08
C GLN A 39 -18.88 -21.57 -1.62
N PRO A 40 -19.47 -22.29 -0.66
CA PRO A 40 -19.39 -21.89 0.75
C PRO A 40 -17.96 -21.76 1.25
N GLY A 41 -17.70 -20.71 1.99
CA GLY A 41 -16.38 -20.44 2.60
C GLY A 41 -15.37 -19.81 1.67
N LEU A 42 -15.72 -19.52 0.39
CA LEU A 42 -14.83 -18.88 -0.58
C LEU A 42 -15.36 -17.50 -0.97
N ALA A 43 -14.46 -16.51 -1.00
CA ALA A 43 -14.74 -15.16 -1.48
C ALA A 43 -13.74 -14.72 -2.55
N LEU A 44 -14.21 -13.85 -3.45
CA LEU A 44 -13.37 -13.12 -4.40
C LEU A 44 -12.88 -11.84 -3.77
N VAL A 45 -11.64 -11.51 -4.05
CA VAL A 45 -11.01 -10.21 -3.77
C VAL A 45 -10.80 -9.49 -5.10
N GLN A 46 -11.29 -8.26 -5.22
CA GLN A 46 -11.16 -7.48 -6.45
C GLN A 46 -10.61 -6.08 -6.17
N THR A 47 -9.57 -5.73 -6.94
CA THR A 47 -8.97 -4.40 -6.91
C THR A 47 -8.54 -3.94 -8.29
N VAL A 48 -8.22 -2.64 -8.38
CA VAL A 48 -7.61 -2.01 -9.54
C VAL A 48 -6.67 -0.91 -9.07
N ASP A 49 -5.41 -1.00 -9.50
CA ASP A 49 -4.43 0.03 -9.18
C ASP A 49 -3.48 0.29 -10.35
N PHE A 50 -3.22 1.56 -10.64
CA PHE A 50 -2.32 2.00 -11.71
C PHE A 50 -1.80 3.41 -11.42
N PHE A 51 -0.58 3.70 -11.84
CA PHE A 51 0.07 4.98 -11.58
C PHE A 51 1.12 5.33 -12.64
N THR A 52 1.64 6.55 -12.58
CA THR A 52 2.69 7.08 -13.46
C THR A 52 4.07 6.54 -13.06
N PRO A 53 5.09 6.54 -13.94
CA PRO A 53 6.43 6.07 -13.63
C PRO A 53 7.01 6.70 -12.37
N VAL A 54 7.61 5.85 -11.54
CA VAL A 54 8.28 6.21 -10.26
C VAL A 54 9.77 5.88 -10.28
N VAL A 55 10.23 5.18 -11.31
CA VAL A 55 11.63 4.86 -11.64
C VAL A 55 11.84 4.98 -13.14
N ASP A 56 13.09 5.17 -13.57
CA ASP A 56 13.43 5.40 -14.98
C ASP A 56 13.52 4.09 -15.78
N ASP A 57 13.89 2.97 -15.15
CA ASP A 57 13.98 1.69 -15.83
C ASP A 57 12.59 1.12 -16.14
N PRO A 58 12.24 0.91 -17.43
CA PRO A 58 10.90 0.48 -17.83
C PRO A 58 10.50 -0.89 -17.26
N TYR A 59 11.42 -1.85 -17.22
CA TYR A 59 11.15 -3.17 -16.64
C TYR A 59 10.84 -3.07 -15.15
N SER A 60 11.68 -2.35 -14.40
CA SER A 60 11.46 -2.14 -12.96
C SER A 60 10.16 -1.38 -12.68
N TYR A 61 9.81 -0.37 -13.48
CA TYR A 61 8.54 0.30 -13.35
C TYR A 61 7.37 -0.67 -13.52
N GLY A 62 7.40 -1.52 -14.56
CA GLY A 62 6.39 -2.55 -14.76
C GLY A 62 6.28 -3.52 -13.59
N ALA A 63 7.41 -4.02 -13.10
CA ALA A 63 7.46 -4.92 -11.93
C ALA A 63 6.89 -4.27 -10.66
N ILE A 64 7.19 -2.97 -10.43
CA ILE A 64 6.65 -2.22 -9.30
C ILE A 64 5.14 -2.00 -9.45
N ALA A 65 4.67 -1.64 -10.66
CA ALA A 65 3.25 -1.44 -10.92
C ALA A 65 2.43 -2.71 -10.65
N ALA A 66 2.94 -3.86 -11.07
CA ALA A 66 2.31 -5.13 -10.77
C ALA A 66 2.38 -5.50 -9.28
N ALA A 67 3.55 -5.33 -8.62
CA ALA A 67 3.70 -5.60 -7.20
C ALA A 67 2.74 -4.77 -6.34
N ASN A 68 2.55 -3.49 -6.70
CA ASN A 68 1.63 -2.58 -6.03
C ASN A 68 0.17 -3.04 -6.18
N ALA A 69 -0.29 -3.32 -7.40
CA ALA A 69 -1.68 -3.73 -7.63
C ALA A 69 -2.01 -5.12 -7.02
N LEU A 70 -1.04 -6.04 -6.98
CA LEU A 70 -1.18 -7.34 -6.33
C LEU A 70 -1.24 -7.23 -4.80
N SER A 71 -0.70 -6.15 -4.24
CA SER A 71 -0.56 -5.94 -2.79
C SER A 71 -1.91 -5.83 -2.09
N ASP A 72 -2.89 -5.18 -2.68
CA ASP A 72 -4.25 -5.07 -2.13
C ASP A 72 -4.87 -6.44 -1.85
N VAL A 73 -4.63 -7.43 -2.74
CA VAL A 73 -5.14 -8.79 -2.52
C VAL A 73 -4.46 -9.42 -1.31
N TYR A 74 -3.15 -9.22 -1.14
CA TYR A 74 -2.42 -9.71 0.03
C TYR A 74 -2.84 -8.99 1.31
N ALA A 75 -3.14 -7.68 1.24
CA ALA A 75 -3.63 -6.88 2.35
C ALA A 75 -5.00 -7.35 2.87
N MET A 76 -5.80 -7.97 1.97
CA MET A 76 -7.07 -8.62 2.34
C MET A 76 -6.91 -10.08 2.77
N GLY A 77 -5.68 -10.60 2.92
CA GLY A 77 -5.39 -11.99 3.26
C GLY A 77 -5.63 -12.97 2.11
N GLY A 78 -5.79 -12.47 0.88
CA GLY A 78 -6.10 -13.23 -0.30
C GLY A 78 -4.89 -13.66 -1.11
N ARG A 79 -5.13 -14.52 -2.09
CA ARG A 79 -4.17 -15.00 -3.08
C ARG A 79 -4.61 -14.54 -4.48
N PRO A 80 -3.80 -13.76 -5.22
CA PRO A 80 -4.10 -13.41 -6.61
C PRO A 80 -4.24 -14.66 -7.49
N ILE A 81 -5.17 -14.64 -8.45
CA ILE A 81 -5.38 -15.74 -9.41
C ILE A 81 -5.30 -15.28 -10.86
N THR A 82 -5.94 -14.16 -11.20
CA THR A 82 -5.90 -13.59 -12.55
C THR A 82 -5.69 -12.09 -12.50
N VAL A 83 -5.08 -11.55 -13.55
CA VAL A 83 -4.89 -10.12 -13.73
C VAL A 83 -5.24 -9.68 -15.13
N MET A 84 -5.68 -8.43 -15.27
CA MET A 84 -5.84 -7.73 -16.54
C MET A 84 -4.96 -6.47 -16.53
N ASN A 85 -4.14 -6.30 -17.58
CA ASN A 85 -3.29 -5.13 -17.72
C ASN A 85 -4.11 -3.86 -17.98
N ILE A 86 -3.72 -2.77 -17.34
CA ILE A 86 -4.13 -1.40 -17.67
C ILE A 86 -2.90 -0.71 -18.21
N ALA A 87 -2.96 -0.23 -19.47
CA ALA A 87 -1.84 0.39 -20.15
C ALA A 87 -2.31 1.68 -20.84
N CYS A 88 -1.94 2.82 -20.29
CA CYS A 88 -2.20 4.13 -20.84
C CYS A 88 -0.87 4.73 -21.27
N PHE A 89 -0.66 4.99 -22.54
CA PHE A 89 0.60 5.58 -23.08
C PHE A 89 0.39 6.18 -24.46
N ASP A 90 1.26 7.11 -24.82
CA ASP A 90 1.37 7.66 -26.17
C ASP A 90 2.37 6.79 -26.96
N PRO A 91 1.92 6.05 -27.98
CA PRO A 91 2.79 5.19 -28.76
C PRO A 91 3.90 5.95 -29.52
N GLU A 92 3.72 7.25 -29.75
CA GLU A 92 4.69 8.10 -30.41
C GLU A 92 5.76 8.67 -29.45
N ALA A 93 5.52 8.61 -28.14
CA ALA A 93 6.41 9.22 -27.14
C ALA A 93 7.69 8.40 -26.87
N ALA A 94 7.70 7.10 -27.19
CA ALA A 94 8.86 6.23 -27.02
C ALA A 94 8.81 5.04 -27.99
N PRO A 95 9.96 4.39 -28.30
CA PRO A 95 9.98 3.14 -29.05
C PRO A 95 9.13 2.04 -28.44
N ALA A 96 8.54 1.17 -29.30
CA ALA A 96 7.68 0.08 -28.85
C ALA A 96 8.36 -0.87 -27.85
N GLU A 97 9.67 -1.00 -27.93
CA GLU A 97 10.51 -1.81 -27.04
C GLU A 97 10.44 -1.34 -25.58
N ILE A 98 10.32 -0.02 -25.36
CA ILE A 98 10.18 0.56 -24.00
C ILE A 98 8.83 0.15 -23.39
N TRP A 99 7.75 0.27 -24.14
CA TRP A 99 6.42 -0.14 -23.70
C TRP A 99 6.34 -1.66 -23.46
N ALA A 100 7.00 -2.45 -24.34
CA ALA A 100 7.09 -3.88 -24.19
C ALA A 100 7.85 -4.29 -22.89
N GLN A 101 8.96 -3.60 -22.56
CA GLN A 101 9.71 -3.86 -21.31
C GLN A 101 8.87 -3.64 -20.06
N ILE A 102 8.02 -2.61 -20.03
CA ILE A 102 7.09 -2.37 -18.91
C ILE A 102 6.14 -3.56 -18.76
N LEU A 103 5.51 -4.01 -19.85
CA LEU A 103 4.59 -5.14 -19.84
C LEU A 103 5.29 -6.46 -19.48
N VAL A 104 6.54 -6.65 -19.88
CA VAL A 104 7.35 -7.82 -19.48
C VAL A 104 7.60 -7.80 -17.98
N GLY A 105 8.03 -6.65 -17.41
CA GLY A 105 8.22 -6.51 -15.96
C GLY A 105 6.94 -6.79 -15.17
N MET A 106 5.78 -6.34 -15.68
CA MET A 106 4.47 -6.66 -15.09
C MET A 106 4.18 -8.17 -15.15
N ALA A 107 4.39 -8.79 -16.32
CA ALA A 107 4.08 -10.21 -16.53
C ALA A 107 4.96 -11.12 -15.64
N ASP A 108 6.26 -10.83 -15.55
CA ASP A 108 7.19 -11.58 -14.71
C ASP A 108 6.80 -11.50 -13.22
N LYS A 109 6.37 -10.31 -12.77
CA LYS A 109 5.91 -10.13 -11.39
C LYS A 109 4.58 -10.84 -11.12
N CYS A 110 3.66 -10.88 -12.10
CA CYS A 110 2.43 -11.67 -12.01
C CYS A 110 2.74 -13.17 -11.93
N ALA A 111 3.69 -13.66 -12.74
CA ALA A 111 4.14 -15.06 -12.69
C ALA A 111 4.76 -15.41 -11.33
N GLU A 112 5.62 -14.53 -10.77
CA GLU A 112 6.17 -14.67 -9.41
C GLU A 112 5.04 -14.78 -8.36
N ALA A 113 3.96 -14.01 -8.51
CA ALA A 113 2.79 -14.07 -7.63
C ALA A 113 1.92 -15.31 -7.85
N GLY A 114 2.15 -16.08 -8.92
CA GLY A 114 1.30 -17.21 -9.33
C GLY A 114 -0.02 -16.78 -9.97
N ALA A 115 -0.12 -15.54 -10.43
CA ALA A 115 -1.29 -15.00 -11.12
C ALA A 115 -1.11 -15.05 -12.64
N VAL A 116 -2.21 -15.29 -13.36
CA VAL A 116 -2.22 -15.41 -14.82
C VAL A 116 -2.74 -14.11 -15.45
N VAL A 117 -1.99 -13.56 -16.41
CA VAL A 117 -2.47 -12.44 -17.24
C VAL A 117 -3.49 -12.98 -18.22
N VAL A 118 -4.76 -12.57 -18.09
CA VAL A 118 -5.88 -13.06 -18.94
C VAL A 118 -6.35 -12.04 -19.97
N GLY A 119 -5.77 -10.84 -19.98
CA GLY A 119 -6.12 -9.79 -20.93
C GLY A 119 -5.74 -8.41 -20.41
N GLY A 120 -6.46 -7.41 -20.87
CA GLY A 120 -6.24 -6.04 -20.44
C GLY A 120 -6.89 -5.02 -21.38
N HIS A 121 -6.64 -3.75 -21.12
CA HIS A 121 -7.10 -2.65 -21.96
C HIS A 121 -6.00 -1.60 -22.10
N SER A 122 -5.90 -0.99 -23.28
CA SER A 122 -4.97 0.10 -23.54
C SER A 122 -5.71 1.36 -24.00
N VAL A 123 -5.21 2.52 -23.57
CA VAL A 123 -5.72 3.84 -23.96
C VAL A 123 -4.54 4.71 -24.32
N GLU A 124 -4.69 5.49 -25.39
CA GLU A 124 -3.72 6.52 -25.73
C GLU A 124 -3.80 7.67 -24.71
N ASP A 125 -2.68 7.96 -24.04
CA ASP A 125 -2.58 9.01 -23.03
C ASP A 125 -1.15 9.59 -23.06
N ARG A 126 -1.03 10.91 -23.03
CA ARG A 126 0.26 11.60 -23.01
C ARG A 126 1.10 11.29 -21.77
N GLU A 127 0.45 11.04 -20.64
CA GLU A 127 1.11 10.68 -19.39
C GLU A 127 1.00 9.17 -19.18
N PRO A 128 2.11 8.40 -19.31
CA PRO A 128 2.04 6.96 -19.20
C PRO A 128 1.57 6.52 -17.82
N LYS A 129 0.65 5.56 -17.80
CA LYS A 129 0.13 4.93 -16.57
C LYS A 129 -0.02 3.44 -16.81
N PHE A 130 0.56 2.64 -15.93
CA PHE A 130 0.48 1.19 -15.99
C PHE A 130 0.06 0.63 -14.65
N GLY A 131 -0.64 -0.48 -14.69
CA GLY A 131 -1.10 -1.21 -13.53
C GLY A 131 -1.98 -2.40 -13.89
N LEU A 132 -2.70 -2.91 -12.92
CA LEU A 132 -3.52 -4.11 -13.06
C LEU A 132 -4.90 -3.92 -12.47
N SER A 133 -5.89 -4.58 -13.08
CA SER A 133 -7.06 -5.07 -12.35
C SER A 133 -6.76 -6.50 -11.90
N VAL A 134 -6.89 -6.75 -10.59
CA VAL A 134 -6.52 -8.02 -9.98
C VAL A 134 -7.75 -8.71 -9.40
N THR A 135 -7.91 -10.00 -9.71
CA THR A 135 -8.86 -10.89 -9.05
C THR A 135 -8.08 -11.90 -8.21
N GLY A 136 -8.39 -11.95 -6.94
CA GLY A 136 -7.88 -12.93 -5.99
C GLY A 136 -8.99 -13.75 -5.34
N ILE A 137 -8.59 -14.72 -4.54
CA ILE A 137 -9.49 -15.51 -3.70
C ILE A 137 -9.00 -15.52 -2.25
N VAL A 138 -9.95 -15.61 -1.32
CA VAL A 138 -9.70 -15.72 0.11
C VAL A 138 -10.75 -16.63 0.76
N GLU A 139 -10.38 -17.39 1.79
CA GLU A 139 -11.34 -18.06 2.65
C GLU A 139 -12.06 -17.00 3.51
N GLU A 140 -13.39 -17.06 3.63
CA GLU A 140 -14.18 -16.06 4.39
C GLU A 140 -13.66 -15.86 5.82
N GLY A 141 -13.23 -16.92 6.49
CA GLY A 141 -12.67 -16.86 7.84
C GLY A 141 -11.27 -16.26 7.94
N LYS A 142 -10.61 -15.98 6.81
CA LYS A 142 -9.23 -15.49 6.72
C LYS A 142 -9.12 -14.08 6.13
N VAL A 143 -10.23 -13.41 5.87
CA VAL A 143 -10.24 -12.02 5.39
C VAL A 143 -9.61 -11.11 6.44
N PHE A 144 -8.64 -10.30 6.03
CA PHE A 144 -8.13 -9.19 6.83
C PHE A 144 -9.02 -7.96 6.59
N ALA A 145 -9.26 -7.17 7.63
CA ALA A 145 -10.10 -5.99 7.53
C ALA A 145 -9.64 -4.87 8.47
N ASN A 146 -9.77 -3.64 8.02
CA ASN A 146 -9.45 -2.43 8.80
C ASN A 146 -10.30 -2.29 10.08
N THR A 147 -11.39 -3.03 10.17
CA THR A 147 -12.32 -3.01 11.30
C THR A 147 -11.99 -4.03 12.40
N ALA A 148 -10.90 -4.80 12.26
CA ALA A 148 -10.64 -5.95 13.12
C ALA A 148 -9.50 -5.76 14.13
N ALA A 149 -8.87 -4.59 14.23
CA ALA A 149 -7.84 -4.31 15.23
C ALA A 149 -8.44 -4.24 16.65
N ARG A 150 -7.70 -4.71 17.64
CA ARG A 150 -8.14 -4.76 19.03
C ARG A 150 -7.11 -4.12 19.97
N PRO A 151 -7.55 -3.45 21.05
CA PRO A 151 -6.64 -3.03 22.10
C PRO A 151 -5.81 -4.20 22.63
N GLY A 152 -4.49 -3.97 22.74
CA GLY A 152 -3.50 -4.98 23.11
C GLY A 152 -2.82 -5.67 21.93
N ASP A 153 -3.28 -5.46 20.69
CA ASP A 153 -2.53 -5.91 19.51
C ASP A 153 -1.24 -5.12 19.38
N ARG A 154 -0.17 -5.79 18.96
CA ARG A 154 1.09 -5.19 18.52
C ARG A 154 0.97 -4.84 17.04
N LEU A 155 1.69 -3.82 16.60
CA LEU A 155 1.68 -3.35 15.22
C LEU A 155 3.00 -3.68 14.54
N PHE A 156 2.93 -4.32 13.36
CA PHE A 156 4.06 -4.79 12.58
C PHE A 156 4.06 -4.16 11.19
N LEU A 157 5.25 -3.88 10.63
CA LEU A 157 5.42 -3.35 9.28
C LEU A 157 6.40 -4.19 8.46
N GLY A 158 5.97 -4.65 7.27
CA GLY A 158 6.69 -5.62 6.45
C GLY A 158 7.77 -5.06 5.52
N LYS A 159 7.76 -3.75 5.22
CA LYS A 159 8.78 -3.09 4.38
C LYS A 159 9.18 -1.73 4.96
N PRO A 160 10.40 -1.24 4.66
CA PRO A 160 10.83 0.08 5.11
C PRO A 160 10.05 1.21 4.40
N LEU A 161 9.96 2.35 5.09
CA LEU A 161 9.35 3.60 4.60
C LEU A 161 10.39 4.47 3.86
N GLY A 162 9.90 5.39 3.03
CA GLY A 162 10.69 6.40 2.36
C GLY A 162 10.75 6.25 0.84
N THR A 163 9.89 5.43 0.22
CA THR A 163 9.90 5.21 -1.25
C THR A 163 9.56 6.48 -2.03
N GLY A 164 8.63 7.32 -1.55
CA GLY A 164 8.29 8.58 -2.18
C GLY A 164 9.42 9.62 -2.05
N ILE A 165 10.05 9.69 -0.88
CA ILE A 165 11.22 10.53 -0.65
C ILE A 165 12.37 10.10 -1.56
N ALA A 166 12.67 8.80 -1.65
CA ALA A 166 13.73 8.25 -2.49
C ALA A 166 13.47 8.51 -4.00
N SER A 167 12.24 8.27 -4.47
CA SER A 167 11.85 8.57 -5.86
C SER A 167 11.93 10.08 -6.16
N THR A 168 11.60 10.93 -5.19
CA THR A 168 11.75 12.39 -5.33
C THR A 168 13.22 12.78 -5.38
N ALA A 169 14.06 12.21 -4.53
CA ALA A 169 15.51 12.45 -4.52
C ALA A 169 16.16 11.99 -5.84
N ALA A 170 15.78 10.83 -6.37
CA ALA A 170 16.23 10.33 -7.67
C ALA A 170 15.88 11.30 -8.80
N LYS A 171 14.64 11.81 -8.85
CA LYS A 171 14.19 12.80 -9.84
C LYS A 171 15.02 14.08 -9.86
N PHE A 172 15.65 14.45 -8.76
CA PHE A 172 16.48 15.65 -8.62
C PHE A 172 17.98 15.35 -8.55
N ASP A 173 18.42 14.15 -8.95
CA ASP A 173 19.82 13.70 -8.93
C ASP A 173 20.46 13.79 -7.51
N LYS A 174 19.66 13.58 -6.45
CA LYS A 174 20.08 13.63 -5.06
C LYS A 174 20.14 12.26 -4.37
N ALA A 175 19.81 11.18 -5.05
CA ALA A 175 19.93 9.81 -4.56
C ALA A 175 21.13 9.12 -5.24
N SER A 176 21.89 8.35 -4.46
CA SER A 176 22.94 7.49 -5.02
C SER A 176 22.34 6.27 -5.74
N ALA A 177 23.13 5.62 -6.58
CA ALA A 177 22.70 4.41 -7.29
C ALA A 177 22.26 3.29 -6.31
N ASP A 178 22.97 3.13 -5.18
CA ASP A 178 22.63 2.13 -4.15
C ASP A 178 21.30 2.45 -3.43
N GLU A 179 21.02 3.72 -3.16
CA GLU A 179 19.76 4.17 -2.56
C GLU A 179 18.58 3.96 -3.51
N ILE A 180 18.76 4.28 -4.81
CA ILE A 180 17.77 4.00 -5.87
C ILE A 180 17.52 2.50 -5.98
N ALA A 181 18.59 1.69 -6.02
CA ALA A 181 18.47 0.23 -6.11
C ALA A 181 17.74 -0.36 -4.89
N ALA A 182 18.03 0.11 -3.67
CA ALA A 182 17.35 -0.32 -2.44
C ALA A 182 15.85 0.03 -2.46
N ALA A 183 15.48 1.24 -2.88
CA ALA A 183 14.09 1.65 -3.01
C ALA A 183 13.35 0.83 -4.07
N THR A 184 13.96 0.65 -5.26
CA THR A 184 13.41 -0.14 -6.36
C THR A 184 13.18 -1.60 -5.94
N ALA A 185 14.15 -2.23 -5.29
CA ALA A 185 14.04 -3.60 -4.78
C ALA A 185 12.91 -3.72 -3.74
N SER A 186 12.79 -2.75 -2.84
CA SER A 186 11.70 -2.71 -1.84
C SER A 186 10.32 -2.60 -2.51
N MET A 187 10.16 -1.70 -3.49
CA MET A 187 8.92 -1.51 -4.22
C MET A 187 8.54 -2.74 -5.05
N ALA A 188 9.51 -3.38 -5.73
CA ALA A 188 9.26 -4.57 -6.56
C ALA A 188 9.02 -5.86 -5.76
N ARG A 189 9.29 -5.88 -4.45
CA ARG A 189 9.05 -7.05 -3.59
C ARG A 189 7.56 -7.27 -3.37
N LEU A 190 7.06 -8.49 -3.59
CA LEU A 190 5.68 -8.86 -3.28
C LEU A 190 5.42 -8.89 -1.77
N ASN A 191 4.21 -8.56 -1.36
CA ASN A 191 3.73 -8.71 0.02
C ASN A 191 3.21 -10.13 0.33
N ARG A 192 3.39 -11.10 -0.58
CA ARG A 192 2.92 -12.49 -0.42
C ARG A 192 3.45 -13.15 0.84
N GLU A 193 4.76 -13.14 1.05
CA GLU A 193 5.39 -13.77 2.22
C GLU A 193 4.93 -13.13 3.53
N ALA A 194 4.79 -11.79 3.55
CA ALA A 194 4.26 -11.06 4.70
C ALA A 194 2.82 -11.47 5.02
N MET A 195 1.97 -11.68 4.02
CA MET A 195 0.60 -12.17 4.17
C MET A 195 0.58 -13.61 4.71
N GLU A 196 1.44 -14.49 4.20
CA GLU A 196 1.55 -15.88 4.68
C GLU A 196 1.97 -15.93 6.16
N PHE A 197 2.96 -15.13 6.58
CA PHE A 197 3.35 -15.00 7.98
C PHE A 197 2.26 -14.37 8.84
N ALA A 198 1.53 -13.39 8.32
CA ALA A 198 0.39 -12.79 8.99
C ALA A 198 -0.73 -13.83 9.26
N HIS A 199 -1.04 -14.70 8.30
CA HIS A 199 -1.96 -15.81 8.51
C HIS A 199 -1.46 -16.80 9.57
N ALA A 200 -0.19 -17.16 9.53
CA ALA A 200 0.42 -18.05 10.53
C ALA A 200 0.36 -17.44 11.95
N ALA A 201 0.45 -16.12 12.08
CA ALA A 201 0.32 -15.38 13.32
C ALA A 201 -1.14 -15.12 13.74
N GLY A 202 -2.13 -15.55 12.97
CA GLY A 202 -3.56 -15.37 13.26
C GLY A 202 -4.07 -13.94 13.09
N VAL A 203 -3.41 -13.15 12.25
CA VAL A 203 -3.80 -11.76 11.93
C VAL A 203 -5.22 -11.72 11.37
N ARG A 204 -5.97 -10.68 11.77
CA ARG A 204 -7.32 -10.37 11.29
C ARG A 204 -7.44 -8.94 10.76
N CYS A 205 -6.46 -8.09 11.07
CA CYS A 205 -6.41 -6.71 10.64
C CYS A 205 -5.07 -6.41 10.00
N ALA A 206 -5.12 -6.02 8.74
CA ALA A 206 -3.96 -5.56 7.98
C ALA A 206 -4.39 -4.56 6.92
N THR A 207 -3.45 -3.75 6.45
CA THR A 207 -3.53 -2.90 5.26
C THR A 207 -2.14 -2.83 4.64
N ASP A 208 -2.02 -2.53 3.35
CA ASP A 208 -0.73 -2.15 2.80
C ASP A 208 -0.52 -0.64 2.88
N VAL A 209 0.72 -0.23 3.03
CA VAL A 209 1.05 1.19 3.19
C VAL A 209 1.41 1.78 1.82
N THR A 210 0.50 2.55 1.24
CA THR A 210 0.67 3.17 -0.07
C THR A 210 0.54 4.70 -0.04
N GLY A 211 -0.20 5.31 -0.95
CA GLY A 211 -0.24 6.75 -1.22
C GLY A 211 -0.64 7.65 -0.05
N PHE A 212 -1.32 7.13 0.95
CA PHE A 212 -1.71 7.90 2.15
C PHE A 212 -0.62 7.92 3.24
N GLY A 213 0.49 7.22 3.02
CA GLY A 213 1.57 7.06 3.99
C GLY A 213 1.16 6.22 5.20
N LEU A 214 2.10 5.89 6.07
CA LEU A 214 1.83 5.08 7.26
C LEU A 214 0.71 5.67 8.11
N VAL A 215 0.76 6.98 8.37
CA VAL A 215 -0.25 7.66 9.21
C VAL A 215 -1.64 7.53 8.61
N GLY A 216 -1.81 7.75 7.30
CA GLY A 216 -3.13 7.72 6.66
C GLY A 216 -3.76 6.34 6.69
N HIS A 217 -2.99 5.28 6.36
CA HIS A 217 -3.47 3.89 6.39
C HIS A 217 -3.81 3.43 7.81
N LEU A 218 -2.95 3.73 8.79
CA LEU A 218 -3.22 3.38 10.18
C LEU A 218 -4.38 4.19 10.80
N LEU A 219 -4.65 5.41 10.32
CA LEU A 219 -5.86 6.14 10.68
C LEU A 219 -7.13 5.50 10.10
N ASN A 220 -7.06 4.80 8.97
CA ASN A 220 -8.20 4.01 8.47
C ASN A 220 -8.49 2.84 9.42
N ILE A 221 -7.47 2.12 9.86
CA ILE A 221 -7.61 1.07 10.90
C ILE A 221 -8.17 1.66 12.20
N ALA A 222 -7.61 2.79 12.67
CA ALA A 222 -8.09 3.44 13.89
C ALA A 222 -9.58 3.78 13.84
N ARG A 223 -10.05 4.35 12.71
CA ARG A 223 -11.46 4.69 12.49
C ARG A 223 -12.33 3.45 12.35
N GLY A 224 -11.90 2.48 11.54
CA GLY A 224 -12.66 1.26 11.27
C GLY A 224 -12.85 0.41 12.51
N SER A 225 -11.83 0.34 13.38
CA SER A 225 -11.81 -0.49 14.59
C SER A 225 -12.24 0.26 15.87
N GLY A 226 -12.36 1.60 15.84
CA GLY A 226 -12.68 2.42 17.01
C GLY A 226 -11.58 2.41 18.07
N VAL A 227 -10.31 2.49 17.64
CA VAL A 227 -9.13 2.34 18.51
C VAL A 227 -8.11 3.47 18.32
N LYS A 228 -7.16 3.57 19.21
CA LYS A 228 -5.98 4.42 19.09
C LYS A 228 -4.78 3.60 18.64
N VAL A 229 -4.07 4.09 17.62
CA VAL A 229 -2.82 3.50 17.15
C VAL A 229 -1.65 4.27 17.74
N VAL A 230 -0.69 3.57 18.33
CA VAL A 230 0.54 4.16 18.91
C VAL A 230 1.74 3.57 18.19
N VAL A 231 2.60 4.45 17.65
CA VAL A 231 3.81 4.06 16.89
C VAL A 231 5.04 4.66 17.56
N GLN A 232 6.10 3.88 17.69
CA GLN A 232 7.42 4.34 18.13
C GLN A 232 8.27 4.69 16.90
N ALA A 233 8.61 5.97 16.74
CA ALA A 233 9.34 6.46 15.57
C ALA A 233 10.73 5.80 15.43
N SER A 234 11.40 5.53 16.56
CA SER A 234 12.71 4.86 16.59
C SER A 234 12.69 3.40 16.11
N LYS A 235 11.51 2.77 16.04
CA LYS A 235 11.33 1.40 15.53
C LYS A 235 10.91 1.33 14.07
N LEU A 236 10.65 2.45 13.41
CA LEU A 236 10.27 2.47 12.01
C LEU A 236 11.42 1.95 11.14
N PRO A 237 11.22 0.91 10.33
CA PRO A 237 12.19 0.53 9.31
C PRO A 237 12.21 1.60 8.21
N ILE A 238 13.38 2.12 7.90
CA ILE A 238 13.57 3.25 6.98
C ILE A 238 14.55 2.86 5.89
N LEU A 239 14.28 3.25 4.65
CA LEU A 239 15.20 3.09 3.52
C LEU A 239 16.50 3.88 3.73
N PRO A 240 17.63 3.40 3.20
CA PRO A 240 18.90 4.11 3.28
C PRO A 240 18.80 5.54 2.72
N GLY A 241 19.46 6.48 3.37
CA GLY A 241 19.59 7.88 2.91
C GLY A 241 18.37 8.77 3.17
N VAL A 242 17.23 8.26 3.65
CA VAL A 242 15.99 9.04 3.83
C VAL A 242 16.19 10.25 4.74
N GLU A 243 16.90 10.13 5.86
CA GLU A 243 17.20 11.27 6.74
C GLU A 243 17.90 12.41 6.00
N ARG A 244 18.95 12.09 5.23
CA ARG A 244 19.68 13.06 4.41
C ARG A 244 18.80 13.66 3.33
N MET A 245 18.02 12.83 2.62
CA MET A 245 17.11 13.28 1.57
C MET A 245 16.06 14.25 2.11
N VAL A 246 15.52 14.00 3.30
CA VAL A 246 14.61 14.94 3.98
C VAL A 246 15.31 16.24 4.32
N ALA A 247 16.54 16.20 4.85
CA ALA A 247 17.33 17.40 5.13
C ALA A 247 17.63 18.23 3.87
N GLU A 248 17.74 17.55 2.71
CA GLU A 248 17.89 18.17 1.38
C GLU A 248 16.55 18.58 0.74
N ASN A 249 15.44 18.53 1.49
CA ASN A 249 14.12 18.91 1.06
C ASN A 249 13.55 18.06 -0.12
N CYS A 250 13.90 16.77 -0.19
CA CYS A 250 13.33 15.82 -1.16
C CYS A 250 11.96 15.32 -0.70
N LEU A 251 11.02 16.22 -0.42
CA LEU A 251 9.69 15.88 0.09
C LEU A 251 8.68 15.78 -1.07
N THR A 252 7.72 14.87 -0.91
CA THR A 252 6.63 14.72 -1.87
C THR A 252 5.50 15.72 -1.60
N GLY A 253 4.84 16.19 -2.67
CA GLY A 253 3.62 16.98 -2.51
C GLY A 253 2.46 16.20 -1.83
N GLY A 254 2.53 14.87 -1.84
CA GLY A 254 1.60 13.97 -1.19
C GLY A 254 1.70 14.02 0.34
N SER A 255 2.92 14.08 0.91
CA SER A 255 3.15 14.14 2.36
C SER A 255 2.38 15.28 3.02
N ARG A 256 2.41 16.46 2.41
CA ARG A 256 1.64 17.62 2.91
C ARG A 256 0.14 17.36 2.91
N LYS A 257 -0.40 16.79 1.83
CA LYS A 257 -1.84 16.46 1.72
C LYS A 257 -2.25 15.39 2.72
N ASN A 258 -1.38 14.41 2.97
CA ASN A 258 -1.59 13.36 3.96
C ASN A 258 -1.64 13.95 5.38
N ARG A 259 -0.72 14.87 5.69
CA ARG A 259 -0.70 15.57 6.98
C ARG A 259 -1.96 16.43 7.19
N GLU A 260 -2.36 17.19 6.18
CA GLU A 260 -3.61 17.97 6.21
C GLU A 260 -4.84 17.09 6.44
N ALA A 261 -4.89 15.92 5.80
CA ALA A 261 -6.00 14.96 5.94
C ALA A 261 -6.04 14.26 7.31
N ALA A 262 -4.90 14.04 7.95
CA ALA A 262 -4.82 13.49 9.30
C ALA A 262 -5.36 14.48 10.35
N GLY A 263 -5.10 15.78 10.17
CA GLY A 263 -5.64 16.84 11.02
C GLY A 263 -5.41 16.59 12.51
N GLY A 264 -6.42 16.85 13.33
CA GLY A 264 -6.36 16.65 14.78
C GLY A 264 -6.32 15.20 15.27
N MET A 265 -6.43 14.21 14.37
CA MET A 265 -6.30 12.80 14.73
C MET A 265 -4.85 12.32 14.82
N PHE A 266 -3.89 13.12 14.38
CA PHE A 266 -2.47 12.87 14.51
C PHE A 266 -1.88 13.67 15.66
N VAL A 267 -1.25 12.98 16.59
CA VAL A 267 -0.51 13.56 17.72
C VAL A 267 0.94 13.08 17.64
N CYS A 268 1.88 14.01 17.77
CA CYS A 268 3.30 13.72 17.75
C CYS A 268 3.95 14.23 19.03
N ASP A 269 4.74 13.38 19.68
CA ASP A 269 5.57 13.81 20.79
C ASP A 269 6.70 14.72 20.32
N ASN A 270 7.03 15.73 21.12
CA ASN A 270 8.07 16.71 20.79
C ASN A 270 9.49 16.13 20.67
N GLY A 271 9.75 14.94 21.20
CA GLY A 271 11.02 14.24 21.11
C GLY A 271 11.24 13.51 19.78
N VAL A 272 10.23 13.41 18.90
CA VAL A 272 10.35 12.73 17.61
C VAL A 272 11.14 13.58 16.62
N PRO A 273 12.22 13.05 15.99
CA PRO A 273 12.94 13.75 14.94
C PRO A 273 12.01 14.10 13.76
N GLY A 274 12.10 15.34 13.27
CA GLY A 274 11.21 15.83 12.19
C GLY A 274 11.27 15.00 10.91
N TRP A 275 12.42 14.44 10.56
CA TRP A 275 12.57 13.60 9.38
C TRP A 275 11.80 12.26 9.48
N LEU A 276 11.65 11.69 10.70
CA LEU A 276 10.80 10.51 10.92
C LEU A 276 9.30 10.84 10.79
N VAL A 277 8.93 12.06 11.20
CA VAL A 277 7.55 12.54 10.96
C VAL A 277 7.29 12.66 9.46
N GLU A 278 8.23 13.21 8.67
CA GLU A 278 8.11 13.27 7.22
C GLU A 278 8.02 11.86 6.60
N ALA A 279 8.86 10.91 7.04
CA ALA A 279 8.83 9.52 6.58
C ALA A 279 7.49 8.82 6.88
N ALA A 280 6.86 9.11 8.03
CA ALA A 280 5.56 8.54 8.39
C ALA A 280 4.40 9.08 7.52
N PHE A 281 4.51 10.28 6.98
CA PHE A 281 3.55 10.87 6.05
C PHE A 281 3.89 10.65 4.58
N ASP A 282 5.09 10.14 4.27
CA ASP A 282 5.55 9.95 2.90
C ASP A 282 4.66 8.94 2.15
N PRO A 283 4.09 9.31 0.98
CA PRO A 283 3.39 8.37 0.13
C PRO A 283 4.33 7.23 -0.27
N GLN A 284 3.93 6.00 0.02
CA GLN A 284 4.68 4.83 -0.40
C GLN A 284 4.17 4.30 -1.73
N THR A 285 5.06 3.86 -2.60
CA THR A 285 4.73 3.02 -3.75
C THR A 285 5.04 1.58 -3.38
N SER A 286 4.06 0.70 -3.50
CA SER A 286 4.19 -0.72 -3.17
C SER A 286 4.82 -0.96 -1.79
N GLY A 287 4.32 -0.28 -0.77
CA GLY A 287 4.82 -0.40 0.60
C GLY A 287 4.51 -1.75 1.25
N GLY A 288 4.92 -1.90 2.50
CA GLY A 288 4.73 -3.15 3.25
C GLY A 288 3.33 -3.28 3.85
N LEU A 289 2.94 -4.51 4.18
CA LEU A 289 1.78 -4.73 5.03
C LEU A 289 2.03 -4.16 6.43
N ALA A 290 1.05 -3.42 6.93
CA ALA A 290 0.93 -3.05 8.33
C ALA A 290 -0.12 -3.97 8.98
N CYS A 291 0.29 -4.80 9.94
CA CYS A 291 -0.53 -5.85 10.52
C CYS A 291 -0.69 -5.66 12.02
N CYS A 292 -1.91 -5.90 12.54
CA CYS A 292 -2.20 -5.95 13.96
C CYS A 292 -2.22 -7.41 14.44
N SER A 293 -1.40 -7.76 15.45
CA SER A 293 -1.25 -9.14 15.94
C SER A 293 -0.87 -9.17 17.42
N GLN A 294 -1.34 -10.18 18.13
CA GLN A 294 -0.89 -10.46 19.52
C GLN A 294 0.42 -11.23 19.55
N THR A 295 0.81 -11.86 18.44
CA THR A 295 2.02 -12.64 18.30
C THR A 295 2.99 -11.97 17.32
N GLU A 296 4.26 -12.30 17.41
CA GLU A 296 5.28 -11.83 16.48
C GLU A 296 4.99 -12.30 15.04
N ILE A 297 5.25 -11.42 14.06
CA ILE A 297 5.13 -11.72 12.65
C ILE A 297 6.54 -11.78 12.06
N GLN A 298 6.92 -12.96 11.58
CA GLN A 298 8.23 -13.18 10.98
C GLN A 298 8.46 -12.21 9.81
N GLY A 299 9.68 -11.69 9.68
CA GLY A 299 10.06 -10.81 8.57
C GLY A 299 9.47 -9.39 8.62
N SER A 300 8.77 -9.04 9.70
CA SER A 300 8.20 -7.70 9.91
C SER A 300 8.79 -7.04 11.15
N ALA A 301 8.94 -5.73 11.10
CA ALA A 301 9.37 -4.92 12.24
C ALA A 301 8.18 -4.59 13.16
N GLU A 302 8.30 -4.84 14.46
CA GLU A 302 7.35 -4.31 15.43
C GLU A 302 7.56 -2.81 15.60
N ILE A 303 6.54 -2.02 15.26
CA ILE A 303 6.63 -0.56 15.24
C ILE A 303 5.76 0.13 16.30
N GLY A 304 4.88 -0.60 17.01
CA GLY A 304 3.96 -0.01 17.96
C GLY A 304 2.89 -0.96 18.45
N TRP A 305 1.75 -0.42 18.87
CA TRP A 305 0.64 -1.18 19.44
C TRP A 305 -0.71 -0.46 19.31
N ILE A 306 -1.77 -1.16 19.65
CA ILE A 306 -3.15 -0.66 19.65
C ILE A 306 -3.65 -0.44 21.08
N GLU A 307 -4.19 0.73 21.36
CA GLU A 307 -4.77 1.11 22.64
C GLU A 307 -6.29 1.35 22.56
N PRO A 308 -7.01 1.17 23.67
CA PRO A 308 -8.38 1.67 23.75
C PRO A 308 -8.40 3.20 23.73
N GLY A 309 -9.42 3.79 23.13
CA GLY A 309 -9.60 5.26 23.09
C GLY A 309 -10.28 5.72 21.82
N GLU A 310 -10.47 7.04 21.72
CA GLU A 310 -10.96 7.66 20.49
C GLU A 310 -10.01 7.38 19.31
N PRO A 311 -10.57 7.15 18.11
CA PRO A 311 -9.78 6.91 16.93
C PRO A 311 -8.71 7.98 16.70
N GLY A 312 -7.46 7.56 16.61
CA GLY A 312 -6.33 8.48 16.43
C GLY A 312 -5.01 7.75 16.22
N PHE A 313 -3.99 8.54 15.90
CA PHE A 313 -2.62 8.08 15.71
C PHE A 313 -1.68 8.90 16.59
N VAL A 314 -0.87 8.24 17.39
CA VAL A 314 0.16 8.84 18.25
C VAL A 314 1.54 8.37 17.81
N LEU A 315 2.44 9.32 17.55
CA LEU A 315 3.84 9.05 17.23
C LEU A 315 4.71 9.42 18.43
N LEU A 316 5.34 8.41 19.01
CA LEU A 316 6.29 8.53 20.14
C LEU A 316 7.74 8.44 19.63
N PRO A 317 8.75 8.92 20.40
CA PRO A 317 10.16 8.79 20.05
C PRO A 317 10.67 7.38 19.79
#